data_712f0e5a07b0ac26be68ac71b8164dbb
#
_entry.id   712f0e5a07b0ac26be68ac71b8164dbb
#
_cell.length_a   1.000
_cell.length_b   1.000
_cell.length_c   1.000
_cell.angle_alpha   90.00
_cell.angle_beta   90.00
_cell.angle_gamma   90.00
#
_symmetry.space_group_name_H-M   'P 1'
#
loop_
_entity.id
_entity.type
_entity.pdbx_description
1 polymer ?
#
loop_
_entity_poly.entity_id
_entity_poly.type
_entity_poly.pdbx_seq_one_letter_code
_entity_poly.pdbx_strand_id
1 'polypeptide(L)'
;LLPKGYTVIVCECHNDAAMELQKARFLLDRMVDGIILIPYDSTGKQIELIQNNHTPLIVVDQIIKDHPSDTIILDNQRASYEPVKKLISLGHTKIAIITGGIDHYTSQQRLNGYEKALRECHLPIYKHYIQCGNYSTEGGYEAMMKLAKLPDPPTAVFISNYDMEIGAYIAINNLNLKIPEDISLIGFDNLPLVNIVNPPLSFSEQPTD
;
A
#
# COMPACT_ATOMS: atom_id res chain seq x y z
N LEU A 1 -23.70 -2.94 9.61
CA LEU A 1 -24.71 -2.17 8.84
C LEU A 1 -26.01 -2.96 8.67
N LEU A 2 -25.97 -4.20 8.18
CA LEU A 2 -27.16 -5.05 7.96
C LEU A 2 -28.05 -5.19 9.21
N PRO A 3 -27.53 -5.47 10.42
CA PRO A 3 -28.36 -5.54 11.62
C PRO A 3 -29.08 -4.23 11.99
N LYS A 4 -28.63 -3.11 11.41
CA LYS A 4 -29.25 -1.79 11.59
C LYS A 4 -30.18 -1.39 10.45
N GLY A 5 -30.48 -2.32 9.52
CA GLY A 5 -31.39 -2.08 8.41
C GLY A 5 -30.79 -1.38 7.19
N TYR A 6 -29.47 -1.22 7.11
CA TYR A 6 -28.80 -0.64 5.95
C TYR A 6 -28.48 -1.70 4.90
N THR A 7 -28.72 -1.38 3.65
CA THR A 7 -28.20 -2.15 2.49
C THR A 7 -26.89 -1.55 2.03
N VAL A 8 -25.91 -2.38 1.67
CA VAL A 8 -24.61 -1.93 1.16
C VAL A 8 -24.57 -2.14 -0.35
N ILE A 9 -24.23 -1.08 -1.09
CA ILE A 9 -23.91 -1.11 -2.51
C ILE A 9 -22.40 -0.96 -2.66
N VAL A 10 -21.74 -1.97 -3.22
CA VAL A 10 -20.30 -1.93 -3.47
C VAL A 10 -20.06 -1.56 -4.92
N CYS A 11 -19.21 -0.55 -5.13
CA CYS A 11 -18.78 -0.10 -6.45
C CYS A 11 -17.25 -0.22 -6.53
N GLU A 12 -16.76 -0.94 -7.52
CA GLU A 12 -15.33 -1.02 -7.83
C GLU A 12 -14.97 -0.06 -8.96
N CYS A 13 -13.82 0.59 -8.83
CA CYS A 13 -13.36 1.63 -9.77
C CYS A 13 -12.08 1.22 -10.53
N HIS A 14 -11.50 0.06 -10.27
CA HIS A 14 -10.34 -0.51 -10.97
C HIS A 14 -9.15 0.47 -11.13
N ASN A 15 -8.88 1.30 -10.13
CA ASN A 15 -7.85 2.34 -10.18
C ASN A 15 -8.03 3.32 -11.37
N ASP A 16 -9.28 3.64 -11.71
CA ASP A 16 -9.65 4.58 -12.77
C ASP A 16 -10.42 5.78 -12.17
N ALA A 17 -9.81 6.97 -12.24
CA ALA A 17 -10.37 8.21 -11.71
C ALA A 17 -11.70 8.62 -12.39
N ALA A 18 -11.85 8.34 -13.69
CA ALA A 18 -13.08 8.64 -14.42
C ALA A 18 -14.20 7.70 -13.98
N MET A 19 -13.90 6.44 -13.81
CA MET A 19 -14.84 5.44 -13.28
C MET A 19 -15.23 5.74 -11.84
N GLU A 20 -14.29 6.16 -10.99
CA GLU A 20 -14.57 6.57 -9.60
C GLU A 20 -15.60 7.70 -9.56
N LEU A 21 -15.39 8.75 -10.37
CA LEU A 21 -16.34 9.86 -10.48
C LEU A 21 -17.71 9.40 -11.02
N GLN A 22 -17.73 8.50 -12.00
CA GLN A 22 -18.95 7.92 -12.54
C GLN A 22 -19.71 7.11 -11.48
N LYS A 23 -19.01 6.30 -10.67
CA LYS A 23 -19.63 5.52 -9.57
C LYS A 23 -20.15 6.43 -8.47
N ALA A 24 -19.46 7.52 -8.15
CA ALA A 24 -19.97 8.52 -7.21
C ALA A 24 -21.31 9.10 -7.69
N ARG A 25 -21.41 9.51 -8.97
CA ARG A 25 -22.68 9.97 -9.57
C ARG A 25 -23.77 8.92 -9.51
N PHE A 26 -23.44 7.68 -9.89
CA PHE A 26 -24.36 6.56 -9.84
C PHE A 26 -24.96 6.34 -8.42
N LEU A 27 -24.16 6.46 -7.37
CA LEU A 27 -24.66 6.34 -5.98
C LEU A 27 -25.55 7.53 -5.60
N LEU A 28 -25.16 8.75 -5.96
CA LEU A 28 -25.96 9.97 -5.73
C LEU A 28 -27.32 9.91 -6.41
N ASP A 29 -27.37 9.45 -7.68
CA ASP A 29 -28.63 9.26 -8.44
C ASP A 29 -29.57 8.23 -7.78
N ARG A 30 -29.04 7.34 -6.93
CA ARG A 30 -29.80 6.37 -6.14
C ARG A 30 -30.17 6.86 -4.75
N MET A 31 -29.84 8.11 -4.44
CA MET A 31 -30.19 8.74 -3.16
C MET A 31 -29.74 7.90 -1.96
N VAL A 32 -28.49 7.42 -1.99
CA VAL A 32 -27.92 6.67 -0.85
C VAL A 32 -27.81 7.57 0.38
N ASP A 33 -27.97 6.98 1.58
CA ASP A 33 -27.93 7.71 2.86
C ASP A 33 -26.53 8.21 3.22
N GLY A 34 -25.48 7.61 2.64
CA GLY A 34 -24.08 8.01 2.86
C GLY A 34 -23.13 7.21 2.00
N ILE A 35 -21.92 7.71 1.84
CA ILE A 35 -20.86 7.11 1.02
C ILE A 35 -19.62 6.90 1.89
N ILE A 36 -19.06 5.68 1.83
CA ILE A 36 -17.71 5.38 2.30
C ILE A 36 -16.85 5.29 1.05
N LEU A 37 -15.85 6.16 0.96
CA LEU A 37 -14.99 6.31 -0.21
C LEU A 37 -13.55 5.93 0.15
N ILE A 38 -12.97 5.02 -0.64
CA ILE A 38 -11.52 4.76 -0.68
C ILE A 38 -11.01 5.38 -1.98
N PRO A 39 -10.54 6.64 -1.97
CA PRO A 39 -10.28 7.36 -3.20
C PRO A 39 -8.99 6.87 -3.87
N TYR A 40 -9.06 6.64 -5.17
CA TYR A 40 -7.90 6.48 -6.03
C TYR A 40 -7.43 7.84 -6.56
N ASP A 41 -8.37 8.70 -6.99
CA ASP A 41 -8.06 10.03 -7.51
C ASP A 41 -7.71 11.01 -6.39
N SER A 42 -6.49 11.54 -6.43
CA SER A 42 -6.00 12.55 -5.47
C SER A 42 -6.47 13.98 -5.75
N THR A 43 -7.20 14.21 -6.86
CA THR A 43 -7.69 15.57 -7.21
C THR A 43 -8.89 16.01 -6.37
N GLY A 44 -9.60 15.09 -5.72
CA GLY A 44 -10.74 15.37 -4.85
C GLY A 44 -12.05 15.70 -5.56
N LYS A 45 -12.13 15.61 -6.88
CA LYS A 45 -13.36 15.93 -7.65
C LYS A 45 -14.58 15.12 -7.23
N GLN A 46 -14.37 13.84 -6.88
CA GLN A 46 -15.41 12.95 -6.37
C GLN A 46 -15.88 13.38 -4.97
N ILE A 47 -14.98 13.88 -4.12
CA ILE A 47 -15.31 14.40 -2.79
C ILE A 47 -16.16 15.65 -2.94
N GLU A 48 -15.71 16.60 -3.76
CA GLU A 48 -16.45 17.83 -4.07
C GLU A 48 -17.85 17.53 -4.61
N LEU A 49 -17.97 16.57 -5.54
CA LEU A 49 -19.26 16.14 -6.08
C LEU A 49 -20.20 15.62 -5.00
N ILE A 50 -19.71 14.76 -4.10
CA ILE A 50 -20.51 14.16 -3.02
C ILE A 50 -20.92 15.22 -2.01
N GLN A 51 -19.99 16.09 -1.60
CA GLN A 51 -20.26 17.18 -0.64
C GLN A 51 -21.26 18.20 -1.18
N ASN A 52 -21.17 18.57 -2.45
CA ASN A 52 -22.11 19.48 -3.12
C ASN A 52 -23.54 18.90 -3.19
N ASN A 53 -23.69 17.59 -3.12
CA ASN A 53 -24.98 16.92 -3.04
C ASN A 53 -25.45 16.69 -1.57
N HIS A 54 -24.72 17.24 -0.58
CA HIS A 54 -25.04 17.12 0.84
C HIS A 54 -25.18 15.67 1.33
N THR A 55 -24.52 14.72 0.66
CA THR A 55 -24.50 13.31 1.07
C THR A 55 -23.41 13.09 2.10
N PRO A 56 -23.69 12.48 3.25
CA PRO A 56 -22.69 12.11 4.24
C PRO A 56 -21.56 11.30 3.63
N LEU A 57 -20.31 11.70 3.92
CA LEU A 57 -19.11 11.11 3.34
C LEU A 57 -18.09 10.77 4.43
N ILE A 58 -17.57 9.56 4.39
CA ILE A 58 -16.37 9.15 5.13
C ILE A 58 -15.32 8.72 4.10
N VAL A 59 -14.14 9.31 4.18
CA VAL A 59 -12.97 8.91 3.38
C VAL A 59 -12.15 7.91 4.18
N VAL A 60 -11.66 6.87 3.54
CA VAL A 60 -10.84 5.84 4.18
C VAL A 60 -9.49 5.75 3.45
N ASP A 61 -8.44 5.55 4.24
CA ASP A 61 -7.05 5.27 3.81
C ASP A 61 -6.33 6.40 3.05
N GLN A 62 -6.99 7.51 2.75
CA GLN A 62 -6.40 8.65 2.03
C GLN A 62 -6.77 9.98 2.68
N ILE A 63 -5.84 10.93 2.64
CA ILE A 63 -6.13 12.35 2.93
C ILE A 63 -5.97 13.11 1.60
N ILE A 64 -7.07 13.69 1.15
CA ILE A 64 -7.06 14.48 -0.09
C ILE A 64 -6.86 15.96 0.27
N LYS A 65 -5.76 16.51 -0.21
CA LYS A 65 -5.42 17.90 0.03
C LYS A 65 -6.53 18.82 -0.50
N ASP A 66 -6.81 19.89 0.24
CA ASP A 66 -7.79 20.92 -0.10
C ASP A 66 -9.28 20.44 -0.16
N HIS A 67 -9.54 19.16 0.18
CA HIS A 67 -10.89 18.58 0.27
C HIS A 67 -11.12 17.94 1.63
N PRO A 68 -11.30 18.75 2.71
CA PRO A 68 -11.48 18.21 4.07
C PRO A 68 -12.75 17.36 4.16
N SER A 69 -12.61 16.20 4.80
CA SER A 69 -13.70 15.25 5.03
C SER A 69 -13.44 14.46 6.32
N ASP A 70 -14.45 13.86 6.89
CA ASP A 70 -14.26 12.87 7.93
C ASP A 70 -13.46 11.71 7.37
N THR A 71 -12.31 11.40 8.00
CA THR A 71 -11.36 10.47 7.43
C THR A 71 -10.89 9.45 8.45
N ILE A 72 -10.85 8.18 8.04
CA ILE A 72 -10.29 7.07 8.80
C ILE A 72 -8.98 6.67 8.12
N ILE A 73 -7.86 6.76 8.84
CA ILE A 73 -6.54 6.42 8.32
C ILE A 73 -5.81 5.46 9.25
N LEU A 74 -4.98 4.62 8.66
CA LEU A 74 -3.98 3.84 9.38
C LEU A 74 -2.76 4.70 9.70
N ASP A 75 -2.08 4.43 10.80
CA ASP A 75 -0.72 4.95 11.03
C ASP A 75 0.28 4.26 10.08
N ASN A 76 0.19 4.63 8.80
CA ASN A 76 1.00 4.06 7.71
C ASN A 76 2.51 4.26 7.95
N GLN A 77 2.89 5.36 8.60
CA GLN A 77 4.29 5.62 8.94
C GLN A 77 4.80 4.58 9.93
N ARG A 78 4.07 4.32 11.00
CA ARG A 78 4.44 3.32 12.00
C ARG A 78 4.39 1.91 11.42
N ALA A 79 3.35 1.60 10.63
CA ALA A 79 3.17 0.30 10.00
C ALA A 79 4.30 -0.07 9.02
N SER A 80 5.04 0.92 8.51
CA SER A 80 6.23 0.74 7.70
C SER A 80 7.53 0.79 8.51
N TYR A 81 7.56 1.64 9.53
CA TYR A 81 8.71 1.80 10.42
C TYR A 81 9.06 0.51 11.17
N GLU A 82 8.07 -0.15 11.77
CA GLU A 82 8.29 -1.33 12.60
C GLU A 82 8.89 -2.54 11.81
N PRO A 83 8.36 -2.92 10.62
CA PRO A 83 8.97 -3.96 9.80
C PRO A 83 10.43 -3.66 9.42
N VAL A 84 10.72 -2.42 9.03
CA VAL A 84 12.06 -2.01 8.64
C VAL A 84 13.01 -2.04 9.85
N LYS A 85 12.56 -1.59 11.02
CA LYS A 85 13.32 -1.74 12.29
C LYS A 85 13.58 -3.19 12.61
N LYS A 86 12.62 -4.09 12.34
CA LYS A 86 12.82 -5.53 12.51
C LYS A 86 13.92 -6.06 11.60
N LEU A 87 13.92 -5.69 10.31
CA LEU A 87 14.99 -6.08 9.39
C LEU A 87 16.36 -5.58 9.87
N ILE A 88 16.44 -4.32 10.34
CA ILE A 88 17.67 -3.77 10.90
C ILE A 88 18.14 -4.56 12.14
N SER A 89 17.21 -4.91 13.03
CA SER A 89 17.52 -5.69 14.23
C SER A 89 18.04 -7.11 13.94
N LEU A 90 17.73 -7.64 12.74
CA LEU A 90 18.24 -8.91 12.23
C LEU A 90 19.60 -8.77 11.53
N GLY A 91 20.19 -7.57 11.52
CA GLY A 91 21.51 -7.30 10.96
C GLY A 91 21.53 -6.80 9.52
N HIS A 92 20.37 -6.59 8.89
CA HIS A 92 20.34 -6.04 7.54
C HIS A 92 20.72 -4.56 7.53
N THR A 93 21.65 -4.18 6.66
CA THR A 93 22.09 -2.79 6.43
C THR A 93 21.75 -2.30 5.01
N LYS A 94 21.49 -3.22 4.09
CA LYS A 94 21.08 -2.97 2.71
C LYS A 94 19.62 -3.39 2.55
N ILE A 95 18.73 -2.46 2.85
CA ILE A 95 17.29 -2.70 2.88
C ILE A 95 16.65 -1.85 1.79
N ALA A 96 15.88 -2.47 0.91
CA ALA A 96 15.10 -1.78 -0.11
C ALA A 96 13.62 -1.68 0.28
N ILE A 97 12.91 -0.78 -0.39
CA ILE A 97 11.44 -0.69 -0.35
C ILE A 97 10.86 -0.74 -1.75
N ILE A 98 9.76 -1.52 -1.91
CA ILE A 98 8.88 -1.43 -3.07
C ILE A 98 7.58 -0.77 -2.60
N THR A 99 7.27 0.42 -3.14
CA THR A 99 6.15 1.27 -2.71
C THR A 99 5.22 1.59 -3.87
N GLY A 100 4.04 2.13 -3.57
CA GLY A 100 3.14 2.69 -4.58
C GLY A 100 3.62 4.03 -5.12
N GLY A 101 2.80 4.65 -5.97
CA GLY A 101 3.08 5.98 -6.51
C GLY A 101 3.16 7.05 -5.42
N ILE A 102 4.11 7.97 -5.55
CA ILE A 102 4.36 9.02 -4.54
C ILE A 102 3.19 10.01 -4.40
N ASP A 103 2.27 10.06 -5.36
CA ASP A 103 1.09 10.92 -5.32
C ASP A 103 0.03 10.44 -4.32
N HIS A 104 0.13 9.20 -3.85
CA HIS A 104 -0.77 8.63 -2.86
C HIS A 104 -0.27 8.88 -1.43
N TYR A 105 -1.16 9.35 -0.56
CA TYR A 105 -0.86 9.62 0.85
C TYR A 105 -0.25 8.40 1.56
N THR A 106 -0.84 7.22 1.38
CA THR A 106 -0.37 5.97 1.98
C THR A 106 1.07 5.63 1.57
N SER A 107 1.40 5.78 0.28
CA SER A 107 2.77 5.57 -0.22
C SER A 107 3.77 6.52 0.41
N GLN A 108 3.42 7.80 0.52
CA GLN A 108 4.27 8.80 1.16
C GLN A 108 4.52 8.46 2.63
N GLN A 109 3.47 8.10 3.37
CA GLN A 109 3.60 7.77 4.79
C GLN A 109 4.41 6.48 4.99
N ARG A 110 4.21 5.46 4.16
CA ARG A 110 5.00 4.21 4.23
C ARG A 110 6.47 4.46 3.87
N LEU A 111 6.74 5.27 2.86
CA LEU A 111 8.11 5.68 2.54
C LEU A 111 8.76 6.49 3.68
N ASN A 112 8.02 7.42 4.30
CA ASN A 112 8.50 8.16 5.46
C ASN A 112 8.86 7.24 6.63
N GLY A 113 8.07 6.19 6.88
CA GLY A 113 8.34 5.20 7.92
C GLY A 113 9.63 4.41 7.65
N TYR A 114 9.83 3.94 6.41
CA TYR A 114 11.06 3.30 5.96
C TYR A 114 12.29 4.19 6.16
N GLU A 115 12.24 5.42 5.66
CA GLU A 115 13.35 6.37 5.79
C GLU A 115 13.64 6.73 7.25
N LYS A 116 12.59 6.90 8.08
CA LYS A 116 12.75 7.18 9.52
C LYS A 116 13.50 6.04 10.20
N ALA A 117 13.14 4.78 9.94
CA ALA A 117 13.80 3.62 10.52
C ALA A 117 15.30 3.57 10.17
N LEU A 118 15.65 3.82 8.91
CA LEU A 118 17.04 3.86 8.47
C LEU A 118 17.81 5.01 9.12
N ARG A 119 17.26 6.24 9.13
CA ARG A 119 17.90 7.41 9.73
C ARG A 119 18.19 7.23 11.22
N GLU A 120 17.24 6.71 11.99
CA GLU A 120 17.42 6.46 13.42
C GLU A 120 18.48 5.41 13.73
N CYS A 121 18.75 4.52 12.79
CA CYS A 121 19.82 3.53 12.89
C CYS A 121 21.11 3.94 12.18
N HIS A 122 21.23 5.21 11.76
CA HIS A 122 22.39 5.75 11.04
C HIS A 122 22.75 4.97 9.76
N LEU A 123 21.75 4.34 9.11
CA LEU A 123 21.91 3.65 7.84
C LEU A 123 21.68 4.60 6.65
N PRO A 124 22.42 4.43 5.56
CA PRO A 124 22.25 5.27 4.38
C PRO A 124 20.93 4.95 3.65
N ILE A 125 20.31 6.00 3.08
CA ILE A 125 19.13 5.87 2.22
C ILE A 125 19.61 5.97 0.77
N TYR A 126 19.57 4.86 0.05
CA TYR A 126 19.96 4.80 -1.34
C TYR A 126 18.74 4.95 -2.25
N LYS A 127 18.74 5.96 -3.12
CA LYS A 127 17.61 6.19 -4.05
C LYS A 127 17.29 4.99 -4.94
N HIS A 128 18.31 4.23 -5.35
CA HIS A 128 18.13 3.03 -6.17
C HIS A 128 17.50 1.84 -5.42
N TYR A 129 17.43 1.88 -4.08
CA TYR A 129 16.70 0.91 -3.27
C TYR A 129 15.23 1.29 -3.05
N ILE A 130 14.81 2.46 -3.50
CA ILE A 130 13.41 2.87 -3.47
C ILE A 130 12.83 2.64 -4.85
N GLN A 131 11.94 1.65 -4.98
CA GLN A 131 11.31 1.28 -6.24
C GLN A 131 9.80 1.51 -6.16
N CYS A 132 9.21 1.95 -7.27
CA CYS A 132 7.78 2.11 -7.40
C CYS A 132 7.18 0.92 -8.16
N GLY A 133 6.19 0.25 -7.57
CA GLY A 133 5.45 -0.86 -8.16
C GLY A 133 3.99 -0.54 -8.48
N ASN A 134 3.55 0.71 -8.26
CA ASN A 134 2.22 1.23 -8.63
C ASN A 134 1.04 0.36 -8.18
N TYR A 135 1.15 -0.28 -7.01
CA TYR A 135 0.11 -1.12 -6.45
C TYR A 135 -0.34 -2.26 -7.38
N SER A 136 0.57 -2.79 -8.20
CA SER A 136 0.28 -3.87 -9.12
C SER A 136 1.26 -5.03 -9.01
N THR A 137 0.79 -6.24 -9.31
CA THR A 137 1.63 -7.44 -9.36
C THR A 137 2.77 -7.29 -10.38
N GLU A 138 2.48 -6.76 -11.55
CA GLU A 138 3.49 -6.52 -12.59
C GLU A 138 4.55 -5.52 -12.13
N GLY A 139 4.11 -4.40 -11.54
CA GLY A 139 5.02 -3.38 -10.99
C GLY A 139 5.88 -3.92 -9.86
N GLY A 140 5.34 -4.75 -8.97
CA GLY A 140 6.10 -5.44 -7.93
C GLY A 140 7.15 -6.38 -8.49
N TYR A 141 6.79 -7.15 -9.53
CA TYR A 141 7.71 -8.02 -10.25
C TYR A 141 8.88 -7.24 -10.88
N GLU A 142 8.57 -6.19 -11.65
CA GLU A 142 9.58 -5.37 -12.30
C GLU A 142 10.51 -4.67 -11.30
N ALA A 143 9.95 -4.14 -10.21
CA ALA A 143 10.69 -3.49 -9.14
C ALA A 143 11.69 -4.47 -8.50
N MET A 144 11.25 -5.69 -8.18
CA MET A 144 12.11 -6.72 -7.60
C MET A 144 13.21 -7.15 -8.58
N MET A 145 12.87 -7.35 -9.88
CA MET A 145 13.85 -7.67 -10.92
C MET A 145 14.92 -6.57 -11.08
N LYS A 146 14.55 -5.29 -10.92
CA LYS A 146 15.50 -4.18 -10.94
C LYS A 146 16.43 -4.22 -9.72
N LEU A 147 15.86 -4.44 -8.51
CA LEU A 147 16.64 -4.52 -7.26
C LEU A 147 17.65 -5.66 -7.31
N ALA A 148 17.25 -6.83 -7.77
CA ALA A 148 18.13 -8.00 -7.84
C ALA A 148 19.28 -7.86 -8.85
N LYS A 149 19.13 -6.99 -9.87
CA LYS A 149 20.14 -6.74 -10.90
C LYS A 149 21.11 -5.60 -10.57
N LEU A 150 20.96 -4.95 -9.42
CA LEU A 150 21.89 -3.90 -9.01
C LEU A 150 23.30 -4.51 -8.82
N PRO A 151 24.37 -3.74 -9.09
CA PRO A 151 25.73 -4.18 -8.79
C PRO A 151 25.95 -4.52 -7.31
N ASP A 152 25.22 -3.86 -6.44
CA ASP A 152 25.17 -4.09 -5.00
C ASP A 152 23.69 -4.27 -4.61
N PRO A 153 23.13 -5.49 -4.67
CA PRO A 153 21.71 -5.71 -4.41
C PRO A 153 21.37 -5.60 -2.91
N PRO A 154 20.13 -5.29 -2.55
CA PRO A 154 19.69 -5.31 -1.15
C PRO A 154 19.68 -6.75 -0.61
N THR A 155 19.93 -6.89 0.69
CA THR A 155 19.81 -8.17 1.41
C THR A 155 18.42 -8.38 2.02
N ALA A 156 17.61 -7.31 2.07
CA ALA A 156 16.22 -7.37 2.52
C ALA A 156 15.36 -6.37 1.76
N VAL A 157 14.08 -6.70 1.61
CA VAL A 157 13.10 -5.83 0.96
C VAL A 157 11.85 -5.74 1.82
N PHE A 158 11.40 -4.53 2.08
CA PHE A 158 10.06 -4.25 2.59
C PHE A 158 9.15 -3.91 1.42
N ILE A 159 8.00 -4.57 1.32
CA ILE A 159 7.02 -4.35 0.25
C ILE A 159 5.76 -3.81 0.86
N SER A 160 5.36 -2.62 0.45
CA SER A 160 4.35 -1.83 1.14
C SER A 160 2.91 -2.07 0.66
N ASN A 161 2.65 -3.14 -0.07
CA ASN A 161 1.31 -3.53 -0.55
C ASN A 161 1.32 -4.98 -1.02
N TYR A 162 0.19 -5.64 -0.88
CA TYR A 162 -0.01 -7.04 -1.20
C TYR A 162 0.21 -7.41 -2.67
N ASP A 163 -0.40 -6.68 -3.62
CA ASP A 163 -0.26 -7.02 -5.05
C ASP A 163 1.20 -6.93 -5.51
N MET A 164 1.92 -5.92 -5.00
CA MET A 164 3.35 -5.78 -5.25
C MET A 164 4.15 -6.91 -4.61
N GLU A 165 3.72 -7.42 -3.44
CA GLU A 165 4.36 -8.55 -2.76
C GLU A 165 4.25 -9.84 -3.59
N ILE A 166 3.07 -10.13 -4.15
CA ILE A 166 2.89 -11.25 -5.08
C ILE A 166 3.88 -11.14 -6.24
N GLY A 167 3.96 -9.97 -6.87
CA GLY A 167 4.86 -9.73 -7.99
C GLY A 167 6.32 -9.93 -7.63
N ALA A 168 6.75 -9.38 -6.51
CA ALA A 168 8.11 -9.55 -6.02
C ALA A 168 8.44 -11.01 -5.69
N TYR A 169 7.51 -11.74 -5.10
CA TYR A 169 7.68 -13.17 -4.82
C TYR A 169 7.84 -13.99 -6.12
N ILE A 170 7.05 -13.70 -7.15
CA ILE A 170 7.19 -14.32 -8.47
C ILE A 170 8.58 -14.02 -9.04
N ALA A 171 9.07 -12.78 -8.93
CA ALA A 171 10.41 -12.40 -9.41
C ALA A 171 11.52 -13.16 -8.67
N ILE A 172 11.42 -13.28 -7.33
CA ILE A 172 12.36 -14.03 -6.50
C ILE A 172 12.43 -15.51 -6.96
N ASN A 173 11.27 -16.14 -7.17
CA ASN A 173 11.20 -17.51 -7.68
C ASN A 173 11.83 -17.65 -9.06
N ASN A 174 11.54 -16.74 -9.99
CA ASN A 174 12.11 -16.77 -11.35
C ASN A 174 13.64 -16.57 -11.36
N LEU A 175 14.18 -15.88 -10.37
CA LEU A 175 15.61 -15.68 -10.17
C LEU A 175 16.26 -16.85 -9.39
N ASN A 176 15.47 -17.84 -8.92
CA ASN A 176 15.89 -18.93 -8.04
C ASN A 176 16.57 -18.43 -6.74
N LEU A 177 16.18 -17.26 -6.24
CA LEU A 177 16.63 -16.74 -4.95
C LEU A 177 15.87 -17.42 -3.82
N LYS A 178 16.56 -17.70 -2.71
CA LYS A 178 15.99 -18.32 -1.53
C LYS A 178 15.66 -17.27 -0.47
N ILE A 179 14.49 -17.44 0.14
CA ILE A 179 14.07 -16.66 1.32
C ILE A 179 14.23 -17.55 2.54
N PRO A 180 14.94 -17.12 3.60
CA PRO A 180 15.61 -15.83 3.76
C PRO A 180 17.10 -15.82 3.35
N GLU A 181 17.67 -16.91 2.84
CA GLU A 181 19.12 -17.13 2.68
C GLU A 181 19.78 -16.13 1.74
N ASP A 182 19.14 -15.84 0.61
CA ASP A 182 19.66 -14.89 -0.40
C ASP A 182 19.05 -13.50 -0.22
N ILE A 183 17.78 -13.44 0.23
CA ILE A 183 17.05 -12.20 0.44
C ILE A 183 15.95 -12.37 1.49
N SER A 184 15.89 -11.46 2.46
CA SER A 184 14.79 -11.40 3.41
C SER A 184 13.65 -10.54 2.88
N LEU A 185 12.41 -10.94 3.17
CA LEU A 185 11.21 -10.25 2.71
C LEU A 185 10.27 -9.99 3.88
N ILE A 186 9.72 -8.77 3.94
CA ILE A 186 8.56 -8.44 4.78
C ILE A 186 7.54 -7.72 3.91
N GLY A 187 6.32 -8.25 3.86
CA GLY A 187 5.20 -7.69 3.14
C GLY A 187 4.30 -6.79 3.98
N PHE A 188 3.20 -6.38 3.39
CA PHE A 188 2.16 -5.57 4.00
C PHE A 188 0.80 -6.17 3.65
N ASP A 189 -0.02 -6.37 4.66
CA ASP A 189 -1.29 -7.09 4.66
C ASP A 189 -1.16 -8.62 4.73
N ASN A 190 -2.08 -9.22 5.50
CA ASN A 190 -2.17 -10.66 5.68
C ASN A 190 -3.19 -11.24 4.69
N LEU A 191 -2.72 -12.01 3.74
CA LEU A 191 -3.63 -12.67 2.80
C LEU A 191 -3.36 -14.18 2.75
N PRO A 192 -4.35 -14.96 2.25
CA PRO A 192 -4.25 -16.43 2.24
C PRO A 192 -3.00 -17.01 1.58
N LEU A 193 -2.34 -16.22 0.73
CA LEU A 193 -1.11 -16.61 0.03
C LEU A 193 0.06 -16.93 0.99
N VAL A 194 0.11 -16.25 2.13
CA VAL A 194 1.14 -16.48 3.17
C VAL A 194 1.19 -17.93 3.62
N ASN A 195 0.04 -18.62 3.59
CA ASN A 195 -0.07 -20.02 4.02
C ASN A 195 0.28 -21.04 2.92
N ILE A 196 0.43 -20.60 1.66
CA ILE A 196 0.71 -21.49 0.52
C ILE A 196 2.15 -21.37 0.02
N VAL A 197 2.89 -20.34 0.42
CA VAL A 197 4.30 -20.16 0.03
C VAL A 197 5.23 -20.79 1.07
N ASN A 198 6.37 -21.26 0.62
CA ASN A 198 7.38 -21.86 1.47
C ASN A 198 8.75 -21.21 1.20
N PRO A 199 9.38 -20.58 2.23
CA PRO A 199 8.89 -20.42 3.61
C PRO A 199 7.69 -19.45 3.72
N PRO A 200 6.94 -19.51 4.85
CA PRO A 200 5.88 -18.54 5.13
C PRO A 200 6.45 -17.12 5.16
N LEU A 201 5.74 -16.16 4.55
CA LEU A 201 6.17 -14.77 4.50
C LEU A 201 5.84 -14.05 5.82
N SER A 202 6.68 -13.08 6.18
CA SER A 202 6.41 -12.14 7.27
C SER A 202 5.76 -10.89 6.71
N PHE A 203 4.79 -10.33 7.41
CA PHE A 203 4.06 -9.14 6.97
C PHE A 203 3.68 -8.22 8.13
N SER A 204 3.39 -6.98 7.80
CA SER A 204 2.74 -6.00 8.69
C SER A 204 1.25 -6.06 8.45
N GLU A 205 0.47 -6.38 9.49
CA GLU A 205 -0.99 -6.55 9.39
C GLU A 205 -1.72 -5.28 9.80
N GLN A 206 -2.76 -4.92 9.04
CA GLN A 206 -3.67 -3.84 9.40
C GLN A 206 -4.69 -4.33 10.44
N PRO A 207 -5.06 -3.50 11.45
CA PRO A 207 -6.12 -3.85 12.39
C PRO A 207 -7.47 -3.81 11.67
N THR A 208 -8.07 -4.98 11.47
CA THR A 208 -9.37 -5.15 10.78
C THR A 208 -10.49 -5.62 11.71
N ASP A 209 -10.23 -5.74 13.01
CA ASP A 209 -11.17 -6.19 14.05
C ASP A 209 -12.14 -5.09 14.51
#